data_d5bea585c4ff0d638d7939734ecc4f19
#
_entry.id   d5bea585c4ff0d638d7939734ecc4f19
#
_cell.length_a   1.000
_cell.length_b   1.000
_cell.length_c   1.000
_cell.angle_alpha   90.00
_cell.angle_beta   90.00
_cell.angle_gamma   90.00
#
_symmetry.space_group_name_H-M   'P 1'
#
loop_
_entity.id
_entity.type
_entity.pdbx_description
1 polymer ?
#
loop_
_entity_poly.entity_id
_entity_poly.type
_entity_poly.pdbx_seq_one_letter_code
_entity_poly.pdbx_strand_id
1 'polypeptide(L)'
;ETVGVGQAEVEIASTAHTTLVVEAPGLGDEVQAIKAGILEIADVLVINKADRPGVDATLRALQMMLQIEGESTRLVRHHGQLLRVESPPQAAANEARWQVTVLKTVAADGTGVEELREQVERHRTWLVDSGEMAVREQLRIANTLENIIRAELNRRILARLPAGSLTAMVDAIRQRQTDPYRAAADLLAFI
;
A
#
# COMPACT_ATOMS: atom_id res chain seq x y z
N GLU A 1 -6.03 -10.21 2.48
CA GLU A 1 -5.35 -10.67 1.25
C GLU A 1 -5.93 -9.94 0.05
N THR A 2 -5.08 -9.45 -0.85
CA THR A 2 -5.48 -8.93 -2.15
C THR A 2 -4.72 -9.66 -3.25
N VAL A 3 -5.38 -9.84 -4.39
CA VAL A 3 -4.80 -10.45 -5.59
C VAL A 3 -4.84 -9.41 -6.71
N GLY A 4 -3.70 -9.13 -7.33
CA GLY A 4 -3.57 -8.22 -8.46
C GLY A 4 -2.82 -6.94 -8.14
N VAL A 5 -2.59 -6.13 -9.17
CA VAL A 5 -1.76 -4.91 -9.13
C VAL A 5 -2.68 -3.69 -9.22
N GLY A 6 -2.71 -2.84 -8.19
CA GLY A 6 -3.50 -1.61 -8.23
C GLY A 6 -3.51 -0.82 -6.93
N GLN A 7 -4.43 0.13 -6.79
CA GLN A 7 -4.56 0.99 -5.60
C GLN A 7 -4.89 0.21 -4.31
N ALA A 8 -5.47 -0.99 -4.42
CA ALA A 8 -5.80 -1.86 -3.29
C ALA A 8 -4.56 -2.32 -2.50
N GLU A 9 -3.38 -2.37 -3.13
CA GLU A 9 -2.13 -2.78 -2.49
C GLU A 9 -1.61 -1.73 -1.52
N VAL A 10 -1.73 -0.45 -1.88
CA VAL A 10 -1.35 0.66 -0.99
C VAL A 10 -2.30 0.73 0.22
N GLU A 11 -3.59 0.43 0.04
CA GLU A 11 -4.56 0.38 1.12
C GLU A 11 -4.27 -0.75 2.12
N ILE A 12 -3.82 -1.91 1.65
CA ILE A 12 -3.41 -3.01 2.54
C ILE A 12 -2.21 -2.61 3.41
N ALA A 13 -1.19 -2.02 2.81
CA ALA A 13 -0.01 -1.57 3.55
C ALA A 13 -0.36 -0.53 4.63
N SER A 14 -1.39 0.29 4.39
CA SER A 14 -1.88 1.26 5.38
C SER A 14 -2.73 0.61 6.50
N THR A 15 -3.13 -0.64 6.33
CA THR A 15 -4.02 -1.36 7.26
C THR A 15 -3.28 -2.42 8.08
N ALA A 16 -2.24 -3.04 7.49
CA ALA A 16 -1.46 -4.09 8.12
C ALA A 16 -0.23 -3.53 8.87
N HIS A 17 0.19 -4.22 9.93
CA HIS A 17 1.45 -3.92 10.62
C HIS A 17 2.66 -4.54 9.90
N THR A 18 2.45 -5.67 9.24
CA THR A 18 3.46 -6.37 8.44
C THR A 18 2.87 -6.69 7.07
N THR A 19 3.55 -6.26 6.02
CA THR A 19 3.14 -6.50 4.64
C THR A 19 4.03 -7.55 4.01
N LEU A 20 3.43 -8.66 3.59
CA LEU A 20 4.08 -9.70 2.81
C LEU A 20 3.74 -9.50 1.33
N VAL A 21 4.75 -9.37 0.49
CA VAL A 21 4.58 -9.39 -0.96
C VAL A 21 5.01 -10.75 -1.47
N VAL A 22 4.06 -11.48 -2.07
CA VAL A 22 4.26 -12.86 -2.51
C VAL A 22 4.28 -12.92 -4.03
N GLU A 23 5.39 -13.41 -4.55
CA GLU A 23 5.64 -13.61 -5.98
C GLU A 23 5.78 -15.09 -6.32
N ALA A 24 5.67 -15.44 -7.61
CA ALA A 24 5.91 -16.79 -8.10
C ALA A 24 6.93 -16.77 -9.24
N PRO A 25 7.83 -17.77 -9.34
CA PRO A 25 8.79 -17.85 -10.43
C PRO A 25 8.11 -18.17 -11.78
N GLY A 26 8.70 -17.69 -12.88
CA GLY A 26 8.27 -18.04 -14.25
C GLY A 26 7.39 -17.01 -14.94
N LEU A 27 7.12 -15.89 -14.33
CA LEU A 27 6.41 -14.76 -14.93
C LEU A 27 7.44 -13.75 -15.49
N GLY A 28 8.17 -14.16 -16.55
CA GLY A 28 9.41 -13.52 -17.01
C GLY A 28 9.35 -12.04 -17.36
N ASP A 29 8.21 -11.51 -17.82
CA ASP A 29 8.00 -10.06 -18.05
C ASP A 29 7.42 -9.36 -16.82
N GLU A 30 6.91 -10.09 -15.83
CA GLU A 30 6.21 -9.54 -14.65
C GLU A 30 7.14 -9.17 -13.50
N VAL A 31 8.39 -9.64 -13.45
CA VAL A 31 9.38 -9.08 -12.51
C VAL A 31 9.66 -7.61 -12.83
N GLN A 32 9.53 -7.19 -14.09
CA GLN A 32 9.51 -5.76 -14.47
C GLN A 32 8.18 -5.08 -14.09
N ALA A 33 7.11 -5.84 -13.87
CA ALA A 33 5.82 -5.32 -13.43
C ALA A 33 5.70 -5.20 -11.91
N ILE A 34 6.67 -5.69 -11.13
CA ILE A 34 6.82 -5.28 -9.73
C ILE A 34 7.14 -3.80 -9.75
N LYS A 35 6.07 -3.00 -9.80
CA LYS A 35 6.18 -1.55 -9.80
C LYS A 35 6.96 -1.15 -8.56
N ALA A 36 7.88 -0.22 -8.71
CA ALA A 36 8.68 0.33 -7.60
C ALA A 36 7.87 0.59 -6.32
N GLY A 37 6.59 1.00 -6.46
CA GLY A 37 5.69 1.23 -5.35
C GLY A 37 5.32 0.00 -4.49
N ILE A 38 5.41 -1.23 -5.00
CA ILE A 38 5.10 -2.44 -4.22
C ILE A 38 6.26 -2.80 -3.31
N LEU A 39 7.49 -2.61 -3.76
CA LEU A 39 8.67 -2.84 -2.94
C LEU A 39 8.75 -1.84 -1.78
N GLU A 40 8.31 -0.59 -2.01
CA GLU A 40 8.27 0.45 -0.96
C GLU A 40 7.38 0.08 0.23
N ILE A 41 6.36 -0.77 0.04
CA ILE A 41 5.41 -1.18 1.08
C ILE A 41 5.73 -2.56 1.68
N ALA A 42 6.64 -3.33 1.07
CA ALA A 42 6.98 -4.67 1.53
C ALA A 42 7.84 -4.66 2.79
N ASP A 43 7.45 -5.41 3.80
CA ASP A 43 8.28 -5.72 4.96
C ASP A 43 9.02 -7.05 4.76
N VAL A 44 8.40 -8.01 4.07
CA VAL A 44 9.00 -9.29 3.69
C VAL A 44 8.60 -9.62 2.25
N LEU A 45 9.55 -10.03 1.43
CA LEU A 45 9.31 -10.55 0.09
C LEU A 45 9.36 -12.09 0.12
N VAL A 46 8.42 -12.72 -0.55
CA VAL A 46 8.30 -14.17 -0.59
C VAL A 46 8.23 -14.64 -2.04
N ILE A 47 9.08 -15.57 -2.41
CA ILE A 47 8.98 -16.29 -3.68
C ILE A 47 8.31 -17.63 -3.38
N ASN A 48 7.00 -17.71 -3.60
CA ASN A 48 6.25 -18.97 -3.45
C ASN A 48 6.39 -19.83 -4.71
N LYS A 49 6.07 -21.12 -4.60
CA LYS A 49 6.29 -22.12 -5.64
C LYS A 49 7.77 -22.21 -6.04
N ALA A 50 8.65 -22.19 -5.04
CA ALA A 50 10.10 -22.21 -5.22
C ALA A 50 10.63 -23.56 -5.73
N ASP A 51 9.78 -24.56 -5.88
CA ASP A 51 10.01 -25.82 -6.60
C ASP A 51 10.02 -25.67 -8.13
N ARG A 52 9.55 -24.52 -8.65
CA ARG A 52 9.45 -24.29 -10.09
C ARG A 52 10.73 -23.72 -10.69
N PRO A 53 10.98 -23.97 -12.00
CA PRO A 53 12.08 -23.32 -12.71
C PRO A 53 11.98 -21.80 -12.67
N GLY A 54 13.13 -21.12 -12.62
CA GLY A 54 13.21 -19.66 -12.66
C GLY A 54 13.32 -18.99 -11.29
N VAL A 55 13.19 -19.72 -10.18
CA VAL A 55 13.23 -19.17 -8.82
C VAL A 55 14.51 -18.35 -8.54
N ASP A 56 15.68 -18.82 -9.02
CA ASP A 56 16.95 -18.10 -8.79
C ASP A 56 17.07 -16.81 -9.62
N ALA A 57 16.42 -16.77 -10.78
CA ALA A 57 16.34 -15.54 -11.58
C ALA A 57 15.46 -14.49 -10.88
N THR A 58 14.28 -14.90 -10.39
CA THR A 58 13.38 -14.06 -9.61
C THR A 58 14.05 -13.56 -8.34
N LEU A 59 14.76 -14.43 -7.60
CA LEU A 59 15.50 -14.04 -6.40
C LEU A 59 16.53 -12.95 -6.69
N ARG A 60 17.37 -13.14 -7.71
CA ARG A 60 18.38 -12.15 -8.09
C ARG A 60 17.74 -10.82 -8.49
N ALA A 61 16.65 -10.85 -9.24
CA ALA A 61 15.95 -9.64 -9.65
C ALA A 61 15.41 -8.86 -8.44
N LEU A 62 14.75 -9.52 -7.49
CA LEU A 62 14.25 -8.89 -6.26
C LEU A 62 15.40 -8.33 -5.40
N GLN A 63 16.49 -9.07 -5.26
CA GLN A 63 17.66 -8.60 -4.51
C GLN A 63 18.32 -7.37 -5.15
N MET A 64 18.44 -7.34 -6.49
CA MET A 64 18.94 -6.16 -7.21
C MET A 64 18.03 -4.94 -7.01
N MET A 65 16.71 -5.12 -7.06
CA MET A 65 15.75 -4.04 -6.81
C MET A 65 15.89 -3.48 -5.39
N LEU A 66 16.00 -4.35 -4.38
CA LEU A 66 16.20 -3.94 -2.99
C LEU A 66 17.52 -3.18 -2.78
N GLN A 67 18.58 -3.53 -3.50
CA GLN A 67 19.87 -2.83 -3.44
C GLN A 67 19.75 -1.40 -4.01
N ILE A 68 19.05 -1.25 -5.14
CA ILE A 68 18.83 0.06 -5.77
C ILE A 68 17.98 0.97 -4.85
N GLU A 69 16.96 0.41 -4.21
CA GLU A 69 16.11 1.17 -3.27
C GLU A 69 16.83 1.51 -1.95
N GLY A 70 17.75 0.66 -1.50
CA GLY A 70 18.53 0.90 -0.28
C GLY A 70 19.38 2.16 -0.34
N GLU A 71 19.77 2.61 -1.53
CA GLU A 71 20.46 3.87 -1.79
C GLU A 71 19.51 5.06 -1.94
N SER A 72 18.23 4.81 -2.24
CA SER A 72 17.21 5.84 -2.38
C SER A 72 16.49 6.02 -1.06
N THR A 73 16.55 7.22 -0.48
CA THR A 73 15.82 7.58 0.74
C THR A 73 14.35 7.25 0.55
N ARG A 74 13.82 6.27 1.29
CA ARG A 74 12.37 5.98 1.34
C ARG A 74 11.65 7.25 1.81
N LEU A 75 11.22 8.04 0.84
CA LEU A 75 10.22 9.07 1.07
C LEU A 75 8.89 8.34 1.28
N VAL A 76 8.48 8.18 2.53
CA VAL A 76 7.11 7.81 2.85
C VAL A 76 6.23 8.93 2.34
N ARG A 77 5.81 8.83 1.07
CA ARG A 77 4.84 9.76 0.48
C ARG A 77 3.47 9.43 1.04
N HIS A 78 3.08 10.16 2.05
CA HIS A 78 1.68 10.20 2.47
C HIS A 78 0.88 10.97 1.41
N HIS A 79 0.37 10.25 0.41
CA HIS A 79 -0.53 10.84 -0.58
C HIS A 79 -1.87 11.19 0.08
N GLY A 80 -2.18 12.49 0.13
CA GLY A 80 -3.54 12.99 0.34
C GLY A 80 -4.07 13.01 1.76
N GLN A 81 -3.23 13.00 2.79
CA GLN A 81 -3.69 13.07 4.17
C GLN A 81 -4.19 14.48 4.54
N LEU A 82 -5.45 14.58 4.97
CA LEU A 82 -6.03 15.76 5.60
C LEU A 82 -5.50 15.96 7.03
N LEU A 83 -5.03 14.90 7.68
CA LEU A 83 -4.45 14.93 9.00
C LEU A 83 -2.93 14.80 8.90
N ARG A 84 -2.24 15.88 9.25
CA ARG A 84 -0.79 15.88 9.41
C ARG A 84 -0.49 15.22 10.76
N VAL A 85 -0.16 13.94 10.75
CA VAL A 85 0.41 13.29 11.93
C VAL A 85 1.84 13.82 12.06
N GLU A 86 2.11 14.62 13.06
CA GLU A 86 3.48 15.02 13.38
C GLU A 86 4.23 13.76 13.79
N SER A 87 5.17 13.34 12.94
CA SER A 87 6.10 12.29 13.32
C SER A 87 6.81 12.73 14.61
N PRO A 88 6.89 11.88 15.63
CA PRO A 88 7.67 12.22 16.81
C PRO A 88 9.09 12.61 16.37
N PRO A 89 9.74 13.58 17.07
CA PRO A 89 11.07 14.02 16.72
C PRO A 89 11.95 12.79 16.59
N GLN A 90 12.72 12.72 15.50
CA GLN A 90 13.69 11.65 15.21
C GLN A 90 14.69 11.53 16.37
N ALA A 91 14.26 10.95 17.47
CA ALA A 91 15.11 10.53 18.54
C ALA A 91 15.80 9.25 18.07
N ALA A 92 17.09 9.34 17.87
CA ALA A 92 18.00 8.27 17.52
C ALA A 92 17.88 7.73 16.07
N ALA A 93 18.38 8.51 15.12
CA ALA A 93 18.69 8.10 13.74
C ALA A 93 19.79 7.02 13.62
N ASN A 94 19.92 6.11 14.58
CA ASN A 94 20.99 5.11 14.63
C ASN A 94 20.51 3.71 15.05
N GLU A 95 19.20 3.46 15.17
CA GLU A 95 18.72 2.10 15.35
C GLU A 95 18.45 1.48 13.99
N ALA A 96 19.01 0.31 13.78
CA ALA A 96 19.06 -0.40 12.50
C ALA A 96 17.68 -0.42 11.81
N ARG A 97 17.58 0.24 10.67
CA ARG A 97 16.39 0.16 9.81
C ARG A 97 16.04 -1.30 9.54
N TRP A 98 14.74 -1.61 9.51
CA TRP A 98 14.32 -2.91 9.05
C TRP A 98 14.85 -3.20 7.64
N GLN A 99 15.49 -4.33 7.48
CA GLN A 99 15.98 -4.78 6.20
C GLN A 99 14.99 -5.79 5.61
N VAL A 100 14.41 -5.44 4.48
CA VAL A 100 13.52 -6.33 3.75
C VAL A 100 14.29 -7.56 3.30
N THR A 101 13.78 -8.74 3.63
CA THR A 101 14.37 -10.03 3.24
C THR A 101 13.53 -10.70 2.18
N VAL A 102 14.19 -11.50 1.33
CA VAL A 102 13.53 -12.34 0.32
C VAL A 102 13.61 -13.79 0.77
N LEU A 103 12.46 -14.43 0.99
CA LEU A 103 12.35 -15.83 1.39
C LEU A 103 11.78 -16.68 0.26
N LYS A 104 12.12 -17.95 0.25
CA LYS A 104 11.60 -18.95 -0.70
C LYS A 104 10.63 -19.87 0.04
N THR A 105 9.45 -20.12 -0.54
CA THR A 105 8.48 -21.06 0.02
C THR A 105 7.89 -21.98 -1.03
N VAL A 106 7.47 -23.16 -0.60
CA VAL A 106 6.58 -24.05 -1.34
C VAL A 106 5.37 -24.29 -0.44
N ALA A 107 4.36 -23.43 -0.57
CA ALA A 107 3.20 -23.46 0.33
C ALA A 107 2.41 -24.79 0.28
N ALA A 108 2.53 -25.53 -0.82
CA ALA A 108 1.83 -26.82 -1.00
C ALA A 108 2.32 -27.92 -0.04
N ASP A 109 3.60 -27.91 0.32
CA ASP A 109 4.21 -28.90 1.21
C ASP A 109 4.77 -28.31 2.52
N GLY A 110 4.66 -26.99 2.68
CA GLY A 110 5.10 -26.27 3.88
C GLY A 110 6.59 -25.89 3.88
N THR A 111 7.35 -26.19 2.83
CA THR A 111 8.77 -25.83 2.75
C THR A 111 8.95 -24.32 2.84
N GLY A 112 9.82 -23.84 3.76
CA GLY A 112 10.12 -22.42 3.97
C GLY A 112 9.03 -21.62 4.70
N VAL A 113 7.88 -22.23 5.03
CA VAL A 113 6.77 -21.54 5.73
C VAL A 113 7.14 -21.23 7.16
N GLU A 114 7.86 -22.12 7.84
CA GLU A 114 8.31 -21.86 9.22
C GLU A 114 9.32 -20.71 9.27
N GLU A 115 10.26 -20.67 8.33
CA GLU A 115 11.21 -19.56 8.23
C GLU A 115 10.49 -18.21 7.96
N LEU A 116 9.46 -18.24 7.11
CA LEU A 116 8.60 -17.06 6.89
C LEU A 116 7.90 -16.63 8.17
N ARG A 117 7.34 -17.58 8.95
CA ARG A 117 6.70 -17.29 10.24
C ARG A 117 7.66 -16.62 11.21
N GLU A 118 8.88 -17.17 11.33
CA GLU A 118 9.92 -16.58 12.16
C GLU A 118 10.30 -15.17 11.71
N GLN A 119 10.37 -14.92 10.42
CA GLN A 119 10.70 -13.60 9.89
C GLN A 119 9.60 -12.58 10.19
N VAL A 120 8.33 -12.97 10.13
CA VAL A 120 7.20 -12.12 10.53
C VAL A 120 7.27 -11.79 12.03
N GLU A 121 7.61 -12.77 12.88
CA GLU A 121 7.79 -12.53 14.33
C GLU A 121 8.99 -11.62 14.62
N ARG A 122 10.09 -11.76 13.90
CA ARG A 122 11.25 -10.84 14.00
C ARG A 122 10.85 -9.42 13.61
N HIS A 123 10.08 -9.25 12.53
CA HIS A 123 9.59 -7.94 12.13
C HIS A 123 8.68 -7.34 13.20
N ARG A 124 7.76 -8.14 13.77
CA ARG A 124 6.90 -7.71 14.85
C ARG A 124 7.70 -7.24 16.08
N THR A 125 8.72 -8.02 16.48
CA THR A 125 9.59 -7.65 17.57
C THR A 125 10.31 -6.33 17.30
N TRP A 126 10.87 -6.18 16.09
CA TRP A 126 11.51 -4.94 15.67
C TRP A 126 10.54 -3.74 15.70
N LEU A 127 9.29 -3.90 15.24
CA LEU A 127 8.27 -2.85 15.28
C LEU A 127 7.99 -2.36 16.72
N VAL A 128 7.98 -3.30 17.68
CA VAL A 128 7.75 -2.98 19.10
C VAL A 128 8.97 -2.28 19.69
N ASP A 129 10.17 -2.84 19.49
CA ASP A 129 11.41 -2.37 20.07
C ASP A 129 11.84 -0.99 19.51
N SER A 130 11.59 -0.74 18.23
CA SER A 130 11.86 0.55 17.58
C SER A 130 10.78 1.62 17.82
N GLY A 131 9.62 1.25 18.40
CA GLY A 131 8.48 2.14 18.54
C GLY A 131 7.67 2.34 17.24
N GLU A 132 8.07 1.75 16.13
CA GLU A 132 7.42 1.88 14.83
C GLU A 132 5.99 1.30 14.84
N MET A 133 5.71 0.34 15.72
CA MET A 133 4.37 -0.20 15.91
C MET A 133 3.36 0.89 16.26
N ALA A 134 3.70 1.77 17.19
CA ALA A 134 2.81 2.86 17.62
C ALA A 134 2.58 3.89 16.50
N VAL A 135 3.61 4.18 15.71
CA VAL A 135 3.51 5.07 14.54
C VAL A 135 2.58 4.49 13.48
N ARG A 136 2.77 3.21 13.12
CA ARG A 136 1.91 2.51 12.16
C ARG A 136 0.45 2.44 12.63
N GLU A 137 0.23 2.17 13.91
CA GLU A 137 -1.12 2.13 14.49
C GLU A 137 -1.80 3.51 14.42
N GLN A 138 -1.08 4.57 14.75
CA GLN A 138 -1.59 5.94 14.66
C GLN A 138 -1.96 6.31 13.22
N LEU A 139 -1.11 5.97 12.24
CA LEU A 139 -1.38 6.19 10.82
C LEU A 139 -2.59 5.38 10.35
N ARG A 140 -2.71 4.12 10.77
CA ARG A 140 -3.85 3.26 10.46
C ARG A 140 -5.17 3.86 10.96
N ILE A 141 -5.19 4.32 12.21
CA ILE A 141 -6.36 4.97 12.79
C ILE A 141 -6.71 6.25 12.04
N ALA A 142 -5.72 7.09 11.70
CA ALA A 142 -5.92 8.32 10.95
C ALA A 142 -6.52 8.04 9.56
N ASN A 143 -5.96 7.09 8.82
CA ASN A 143 -6.46 6.68 7.50
C ASN A 143 -7.89 6.11 7.58
N THR A 144 -8.17 5.28 8.58
CA THR A 144 -9.51 4.73 8.81
C THR A 144 -10.53 5.85 9.07
N LEU A 145 -10.17 6.80 9.94
CA LEU A 145 -11.02 7.94 10.25
C LEU A 145 -11.28 8.81 9.02
N GLU A 146 -10.23 9.10 8.24
CA GLU A 146 -10.36 9.88 7.00
C GLU A 146 -11.30 9.21 6.00
N ASN A 147 -11.17 7.89 5.80
CA ASN A 147 -12.04 7.13 4.90
C ASN A 147 -13.51 7.14 5.37
N ILE A 148 -13.75 7.01 6.68
CA ILE A 148 -15.10 7.12 7.26
C ILE A 148 -15.68 8.52 7.03
N ILE A 149 -14.90 9.57 7.27
CA ILE A 149 -15.32 10.96 7.04
C ILE A 149 -15.65 11.20 5.58
N ARG A 150 -14.80 10.77 4.66
CA ARG A 150 -15.05 10.88 3.20
C ARG A 150 -16.33 10.16 2.79
N ALA A 151 -16.52 8.93 3.24
CA ALA A 151 -17.72 8.15 2.94
C ALA A 151 -18.98 8.82 3.47
N GLU A 152 -18.94 9.33 4.71
CA GLU A 152 -20.07 10.01 5.34
C GLU A 152 -20.39 11.34 4.69
N LEU A 153 -19.37 12.15 4.35
CA LEU A 153 -19.55 13.39 3.60
C LEU A 153 -20.17 13.11 2.23
N ASN A 154 -19.64 12.12 1.50
CA ASN A 154 -20.18 11.73 0.19
C ASN A 154 -21.64 11.29 0.30
N ARG A 155 -21.98 10.49 1.29
CA ARG A 155 -23.35 10.04 1.58
C ARG A 155 -24.27 11.25 1.87
N ARG A 156 -23.82 12.21 2.68
CA ARG A 156 -24.61 13.42 3.01
C ARG A 156 -24.82 14.31 1.81
N ILE A 157 -23.80 14.50 0.97
CA ILE A 157 -23.87 15.25 -0.27
C ILE A 157 -24.92 14.62 -1.19
N LEU A 158 -24.77 13.32 -1.47
CA LEU A 158 -25.69 12.60 -2.38
C LEU A 158 -27.14 12.63 -1.88
N ALA A 159 -27.38 12.58 -0.58
CA ALA A 159 -28.71 12.60 0.01
C ALA A 159 -29.41 13.99 -0.13
N ARG A 160 -28.65 15.06 -0.33
CA ARG A 160 -29.19 16.41 -0.51
C ARG A 160 -29.39 16.81 -1.97
N LEU A 161 -28.74 16.12 -2.88
CA LEU A 161 -28.88 16.41 -4.29
C LEU A 161 -30.27 16.02 -4.81
N PRO A 162 -30.92 16.88 -5.62
CA PRO A 162 -32.15 16.52 -6.28
C PRO A 162 -31.97 15.27 -7.17
N ALA A 163 -33.03 14.47 -7.27
CA ALA A 163 -32.97 13.26 -8.11
C ALA A 163 -32.59 13.60 -9.56
N GLY A 164 -31.62 12.87 -10.09
CA GLY A 164 -31.15 13.06 -11.48
C GLY A 164 -30.10 14.16 -11.67
N SER A 165 -29.76 14.96 -10.64
CA SER A 165 -28.75 16.03 -10.77
C SER A 165 -27.40 15.54 -11.27
N LEU A 166 -26.92 14.40 -10.74
CA LEU A 166 -25.67 13.80 -11.20
C LEU A 166 -25.72 13.41 -12.67
N THR A 167 -26.79 12.76 -13.10
CA THR A 167 -26.97 12.35 -14.51
C THR A 167 -27.03 13.57 -15.42
N ALA A 168 -27.76 14.62 -15.03
CA ALA A 168 -27.84 15.87 -15.79
C ALA A 168 -26.47 16.54 -15.93
N MET A 169 -25.65 16.57 -14.86
CA MET A 169 -24.29 17.13 -14.92
C MET A 169 -23.35 16.31 -15.80
N VAL A 170 -23.42 14.97 -15.73
CA VAL A 170 -22.67 14.09 -16.63
C VAL A 170 -23.02 14.35 -18.08
N ASP A 171 -24.32 14.51 -18.42
CA ASP A 171 -24.76 14.83 -19.75
C ASP A 171 -24.30 16.23 -20.23
N ALA A 172 -24.34 17.22 -19.35
CA ALA A 172 -23.84 18.57 -19.64
C ALA A 172 -22.32 18.57 -19.92
N ILE A 173 -21.54 17.81 -19.17
CA ILE A 173 -20.10 17.64 -19.41
C ILE A 173 -19.87 16.94 -20.77
N ARG A 174 -20.59 15.85 -21.03
CA ARG A 174 -20.50 15.12 -22.30
C ARG A 174 -20.84 16.02 -23.51
N GLN A 175 -21.79 16.92 -23.35
CA GLN A 175 -22.18 17.91 -24.37
C GLN A 175 -21.27 19.14 -24.39
N ARG A 176 -20.21 19.20 -23.58
CA ARG A 176 -19.26 20.32 -23.45
C ARG A 176 -19.90 21.65 -23.03
N GLN A 177 -21.03 21.60 -22.34
CA GLN A 177 -21.71 22.77 -21.80
C GLN A 177 -21.05 23.28 -20.50
N THR A 178 -20.38 22.40 -19.80
CA THR A 178 -19.62 22.70 -18.58
C THR A 178 -18.39 21.78 -18.49
N ASP A 179 -17.48 22.09 -17.58
CA ASP A 179 -16.34 21.24 -17.23
C ASP A 179 -16.58 20.51 -15.89
N PRO A 180 -15.83 19.42 -15.61
CA PRO A 180 -16.01 18.64 -14.38
C PRO A 180 -15.86 19.44 -13.10
N TYR A 181 -14.95 20.43 -13.04
CA TYR A 181 -14.70 21.21 -11.83
C TYR A 181 -15.86 22.17 -11.54
N ARG A 182 -16.37 22.83 -12.58
CA ARG A 182 -17.54 23.69 -12.47
C ARG A 182 -18.79 22.91 -12.11
N ALA A 183 -19.01 21.77 -12.76
CA ALA A 183 -20.14 20.88 -12.46
C ALA A 183 -20.09 20.41 -10.99
N ALA A 184 -18.92 20.05 -10.47
CA ALA A 184 -18.75 19.68 -9.06
C ALA A 184 -19.05 20.87 -8.11
N ALA A 185 -18.57 22.07 -8.44
CA ALA A 185 -18.87 23.28 -7.66
C ALA A 185 -20.37 23.60 -7.62
N ASP A 186 -21.05 23.50 -8.77
CA ASP A 186 -22.48 23.70 -8.90
C ASP A 186 -23.28 22.68 -8.07
N LEU A 187 -22.87 21.39 -8.08
CA LEU A 187 -23.49 20.36 -7.24
C LEU A 187 -23.27 20.63 -5.74
N LEU A 188 -22.09 21.10 -5.35
CA LEU A 188 -21.78 21.45 -3.95
C LEU A 188 -22.53 22.68 -3.46
N ALA A 189 -22.99 23.57 -4.35
CA ALA A 189 -23.80 24.73 -3.97
C ALA A 189 -25.21 24.36 -3.46
N PHE A 190 -25.65 23.11 -3.63
CA PHE A 190 -26.91 22.59 -3.05
C PHE A 190 -26.80 22.16 -1.59
N ILE A 191 -25.61 22.21 -0.99
CA ILE A 191 -25.33 21.73 0.38
C ILE A 191 -25.25 22.89 1.35
#